data_38e4752d66d3c61fd994f883aba4a017
#
_entry.id   38e4752d66d3c61fd994f883aba4a017
#
_cell.length_a   1.000
_cell.length_b   1.000
_cell.length_c   1.000
_cell.angle_alpha   90.00
_cell.angle_beta   90.00
_cell.angle_gamma   90.00
#
_symmetry.space_group_name_H-M   'P 1'
#
loop_
_entity.id
_entity.type
_entity.pdbx_description
1 polymer ?
#
loop_
_entity_poly.entity_id
_entity_poly.type
_entity_poly.pdbx_seq_one_letter_code
_entity_poly.pdbx_strand_id
1 'polypeptide(L)'
;MSKRWYQENRRDPWRRQAKSKGYRARSAYKLKQIQERFDIIRKGDYVLDIGCHPGGWTQVAVEEVGDDGYVVGVDLLSTSTL
;
A
#
# COMPACT_ATOMS: atom_id res chain seq x y z
N MET A 1 -21.66 -1.80 -0.63
CA MET A 1 -20.81 -2.81 0.03
C MET A 1 -19.35 -2.54 -0.24
N SER A 2 -18.53 -2.60 0.79
CA SER A 2 -17.08 -2.37 0.64
C SER A 2 -16.43 -3.51 -0.09
N LYS A 3 -15.46 -3.18 -0.95
CA LYS A 3 -14.53 -4.14 -1.50
C LYS A 3 -13.31 -4.20 -0.59
N ARG A 4 -12.83 -5.39 -0.33
CA ARG A 4 -11.70 -5.61 0.55
C ARG A 4 -10.69 -6.53 -0.12
N TRP A 5 -9.41 -6.18 -0.02
CA TRP A 5 -8.35 -7.04 -0.49
C TRP A 5 -7.16 -6.97 0.45
N TYR A 6 -6.27 -7.94 0.34
CA TYR A 6 -5.11 -8.08 1.20
C TYR A 6 -3.84 -8.10 0.38
N GLN A 7 -2.81 -7.47 0.92
CA GLN A 7 -1.47 -7.62 0.41
C GLN A 7 -0.57 -8.07 1.55
N GLU A 8 -0.28 -9.35 1.57
CA GLU A 8 0.68 -9.89 2.52
C GLU A 8 2.08 -9.46 2.07
N ASN A 9 2.80 -8.79 2.96
CA ASN A 9 4.06 -8.17 2.58
C ASN A 9 5.21 -9.15 2.75
N ARG A 10 5.38 -10.02 1.76
CA ARG A 10 6.44 -11.01 1.71
C ARG A 10 7.33 -10.77 0.50
N ARG A 11 8.37 -11.59 0.34
CA ARG A 11 9.21 -11.59 -0.85
C ARG A 11 8.42 -12.16 -2.01
N ASP A 12 7.72 -11.28 -2.68
CA ASP A 12 6.80 -11.62 -3.75
C ASP A 12 7.28 -10.95 -5.04
N PRO A 13 7.57 -11.74 -6.10
CA PRO A 13 7.97 -11.16 -7.39
C PRO A 13 6.93 -10.22 -7.96
N TRP A 14 5.65 -10.51 -7.76
CA TRP A 14 4.56 -9.67 -8.26
C TRP A 14 4.56 -8.30 -7.59
N ARG A 15 4.84 -8.26 -6.30
CA ARG A 15 4.94 -7.01 -5.56
C ARG A 15 6.11 -6.15 -6.08
N ARG A 16 7.25 -6.78 -6.34
CA ARG A 16 8.40 -6.06 -6.90
C ARG A 16 8.09 -5.49 -8.27
N GLN A 17 7.37 -6.26 -9.09
CA GLN A 17 6.98 -5.81 -10.42
C GLN A 17 6.02 -4.63 -10.33
N ALA A 18 5.08 -4.64 -9.40
CA ALA A 18 4.17 -3.52 -9.18
C ALA A 18 4.93 -2.26 -8.81
N LYS A 19 5.93 -2.36 -7.94
CA LYS A 19 6.77 -1.22 -7.57
C LYS A 19 7.50 -0.64 -8.78
N SER A 20 8.02 -1.48 -9.65
CA SER A 20 8.79 -1.02 -10.83
C SER A 20 7.91 -0.31 -11.85
N LYS A 21 6.60 -0.52 -11.83
CA LYS A 21 5.65 0.12 -12.75
C LYS A 21 5.16 1.49 -12.30
N GLY A 22 5.60 1.94 -11.13
CA GLY A 22 5.18 3.22 -10.56
C GLY A 22 3.91 3.13 -9.73
N TYR A 23 3.42 4.29 -9.31
CA TYR A 23 2.27 4.35 -8.41
C TYR A 23 0.96 4.53 -9.19
N ARG A 24 -0.11 3.94 -8.64
CA ARG A 24 -1.45 3.98 -9.24
C ARG A 24 -2.11 5.35 -9.14
N ALA A 25 -1.64 6.21 -8.25
CA ALA A 25 -2.20 7.54 -8.07
C ALA A 25 -1.12 8.54 -7.70
N ARG A 26 -1.29 9.79 -8.14
CA ARG A 26 -0.36 10.86 -7.79
C ARG A 26 -0.28 11.10 -6.30
N SER A 27 -1.40 10.87 -5.61
CA SER A 27 -1.47 11.03 -4.15
C SER A 27 -0.49 10.13 -3.40
N ALA A 28 -0.01 9.06 -4.02
CA ALA A 28 1.01 8.20 -3.42
C ALA A 28 2.27 8.99 -3.06
N TYR A 29 2.65 9.96 -3.88
CA TYR A 29 3.82 10.79 -3.60
C TYR A 29 3.61 11.67 -2.37
N LYS A 30 2.37 12.06 -2.10
CA LYS A 30 2.07 12.79 -0.88
C LYS A 30 2.32 11.94 0.36
N LEU A 31 1.89 10.70 0.34
CA LEU A 31 2.17 9.79 1.45
C LEU A 31 3.67 9.55 1.59
N LYS A 32 4.40 9.43 0.49
CA LYS A 32 5.85 9.30 0.55
C LYS A 32 6.49 10.51 1.23
N GLN A 33 6.04 11.71 0.92
CA GLN A 33 6.54 12.92 1.56
C GLN A 33 6.23 12.96 3.06
N ILE A 34 5.02 12.55 3.44
CA ILE A 34 4.62 12.45 4.84
C ILE A 34 5.51 11.43 5.55
N GLN A 35 5.72 10.29 4.91
CA GLN A 35 6.53 9.22 5.47
C GLN A 35 7.98 9.66 5.70
N GLU A 36 8.56 10.33 4.72
CA GLU A 36 9.91 10.88 4.84
C GLU A 36 10.05 11.81 6.03
N ARG A 37 9.03 12.64 6.25
CA ARG A 37 9.07 13.68 7.27
C ARG A 37 8.72 13.16 8.67
N PHE A 38 7.75 12.25 8.77
CA PHE A 38 7.17 11.87 10.05
C PHE A 38 7.37 10.41 10.42
N ASP A 39 7.79 9.57 9.48
CA ASP A 39 8.03 8.14 9.72
C ASP A 39 6.86 7.46 10.45
N ILE A 40 5.65 7.66 9.91
CA ILE A 40 4.43 7.15 10.55
C ILE A 40 4.23 5.65 10.36
N ILE A 41 4.71 5.11 9.25
CA ILE A 41 4.62 3.68 8.95
C ILE A 41 6.01 3.08 9.08
N ARG A 42 6.13 1.99 9.85
CA ARG A 42 7.41 1.35 10.13
C ARG A 42 7.43 -0.08 9.65
N LYS A 43 8.64 -0.60 9.50
CA LYS A 43 8.83 -2.00 9.13
C LYS A 43 8.13 -2.93 10.11
N GLY A 44 7.37 -3.88 9.58
CA GLY A 44 6.63 -4.84 10.40
C GLY A 44 5.24 -4.38 10.82
N ASP A 45 4.86 -3.13 10.50
CA ASP A 45 3.54 -2.63 10.86
C ASP A 45 2.41 -3.33 10.12
N TYR A 46 1.24 -3.33 10.75
CA TYR A 46 -0.01 -3.74 10.16
C TYR A 46 -0.80 -2.47 9.88
N VAL A 47 -1.17 -2.25 8.62
CA VAL A 47 -1.81 -1.01 8.17
C VAL A 47 -3.17 -1.31 7.55
N LEU A 48 -4.17 -0.54 7.96
CA LEU A 48 -5.49 -0.54 7.33
C LEU A 48 -5.65 0.74 6.52
N ASP A 49 -5.87 0.60 5.23
CA ASP A 49 -6.07 1.72 4.31
C ASP A 49 -7.55 1.78 3.92
N ILE A 50 -8.29 2.70 4.53
CA ILE A 50 -9.71 2.90 4.26
C ILE A 50 -9.87 3.90 3.12
N GLY A 51 -10.66 3.52 2.10
CA GLY A 51 -10.79 4.33 0.89
C GLY A 51 -9.57 4.18 -0.01
N CYS A 52 -9.11 2.95 -0.21
CA CYS A 52 -7.81 2.69 -0.84
C CYS A 52 -7.78 2.82 -2.36
N HIS A 53 -8.94 2.90 -3.03
CA HIS A 53 -8.95 2.98 -4.48
C HIS A 53 -8.24 4.25 -4.99
N PRO A 54 -7.42 4.20 -6.01
CA PRO A 54 -7.02 3.03 -6.82
C PRO A 54 -5.85 2.21 -6.24
N GLY A 55 -5.31 2.58 -5.07
CA GLY A 55 -4.30 1.79 -4.40
C GLY A 55 -2.93 2.45 -4.28
N GLY A 56 -2.81 3.72 -4.60
CA GLY A 56 -1.53 4.44 -4.53
C GLY A 56 -0.97 4.51 -3.13
N TRP A 57 -1.81 4.83 -2.14
CA TRP A 57 -1.38 4.88 -0.74
C TRP A 57 -1.07 3.48 -0.21
N THR A 58 -1.88 2.49 -0.63
CA THR A 58 -1.62 1.10 -0.25
C THR A 58 -0.27 0.64 -0.78
N GLN A 59 0.09 1.02 -2.00
CA GLN A 59 1.40 0.68 -2.57
C GLN A 59 2.54 1.23 -1.71
N VAL A 60 2.44 2.49 -1.29
CA VAL A 60 3.45 3.09 -0.40
C VAL A 60 3.49 2.37 0.94
N ALA A 61 2.32 2.06 1.51
CA ALA A 61 2.27 1.35 2.78
C ALA A 61 2.94 -0.02 2.69
N VAL A 62 2.70 -0.76 1.60
CA VAL A 62 3.34 -2.07 1.38
C VAL A 62 4.86 -1.94 1.35
N GLU A 63 5.37 -0.92 0.67
CA GLU A 63 6.81 -0.66 0.64
C GLU A 63 7.36 -0.40 2.04
N GLU A 64 6.66 0.43 2.80
CA GLU A 64 7.16 0.88 4.09
C GLU A 64 7.10 -0.18 5.18
N VAL A 65 6.06 -1.02 5.19
CA VAL A 65 5.96 -2.08 6.21
C VAL A 65 6.96 -3.21 6.00
N GLY A 66 7.46 -3.38 4.78
CA GLY A 66 8.46 -4.40 4.49
C GLY A 66 7.91 -5.82 4.44
N ASP A 67 8.80 -6.79 4.43
CA ASP A 67 8.44 -8.19 4.23
C ASP A 67 7.66 -8.80 5.41
N ASP A 68 7.81 -8.24 6.60
CA ASP A 68 7.14 -8.73 7.81
C ASP A 68 5.87 -7.96 8.14
N GLY A 69 5.54 -6.94 7.34
CA GLY A 69 4.35 -6.13 7.55
C GLY A 69 3.15 -6.64 6.78
N TYR A 70 2.02 -6.00 7.02
CA TYR A 70 0.76 -6.41 6.42
C TYR A 70 -0.09 -5.19 6.13
N VAL A 71 -0.71 -5.15 4.94
CA VAL A 71 -1.59 -4.04 4.57
C VAL A 71 -2.92 -4.59 4.09
N VAL A 72 -4.01 -4.00 4.61
CA VAL A 72 -5.36 -4.30 4.16
C VAL A 72 -5.97 -3.02 3.60
N GLY A 73 -6.43 -3.07 2.36
CA GLY A 73 -7.13 -1.97 1.73
C GLY A 73 -8.63 -2.25 1.66
N VAL A 74 -9.43 -1.22 1.92
CA VAL A 74 -10.89 -1.31 1.89
C VAL A 74 -11.46 -0.12 1.13
N ASP A 75 -12.35 -0.38 0.16
CA ASP A 75 -13.01 0.67 -0.59
C ASP A 75 -14.36 0.18 -1.12
N LEU A 76 -15.23 1.12 -1.43
CA LEU A 76 -16.48 0.84 -2.12
C LEU A 76 -16.24 0.52 -3.60
N LEU A 77 -15.18 1.03 -4.17
CA LEU A 77 -14.80 0.78 -5.55
C LEU A 77 -13.84 -0.42 -5.63
N SER A 78 -13.89 -1.13 -6.75
CA SER A 78 -12.98 -2.25 -6.98
C SER A 78 -11.55 -1.75 -7.10
N THR A 79 -10.63 -2.47 -6.49
CA THR A 79 -9.20 -2.17 -6.55
C THR A 79 -8.46 -3.44 -6.89
N SER A 80 -7.58 -3.37 -7.88
CA SER A 80 -6.76 -4.52 -8.26
C SER A 80 -5.76 -4.85 -7.15
N THR A 81 -5.55 -6.12 -6.91
CA THR A 81 -4.52 -6.59 -5.98
C THR A 81 -3.12 -6.16 -6.45
N LEU A 82 -2.28 -5.84 -5.53
CA LEU A 82 -0.90 -5.47 -5.83
C LEU A 82 -0.03 -6.66 -6.15
#